data_56aea9f7a25c0574806220def333ac3f
#
_entry.id   56aea9f7a25c0574806220def333ac3f
#
_cell.length_a   1.000
_cell.length_b   1.000
_cell.length_c   1.000
_cell.angle_alpha   90.00
_cell.angle_beta   90.00
_cell.angle_gamma   90.00
#
_symmetry.space_group_name_H-M   'P 1'
#
loop_
_entity.id
_entity.type
_entity.pdbx_description
1 polymer ?
#
loop_
_entity_poly.entity_id
_entity_poly.type
_entity_poly.pdbx_seq_one_letter_code
_entity_poly.pdbx_strand_id
1 'polypeptide(L)'
;MSSQQIITVAYALILSRITYALPAWGGFLSAALIDKINAFFKRLKRFGYINTCYTVSELIVSCDHDLFTKATGYGHCLHHLLPATLPADHLRPRDHPFQLYPAITDLYKRSFIVRSLYNFT
;
A
#
# COMPACT_ATOMS: atom_id res chain seq x y z
N MET A 1 17.53 -26.89 -9.57
CA MET A 1 17.42 -25.53 -9.00
C MET A 1 17.32 -25.65 -7.49
N SER A 2 18.13 -24.90 -6.75
CA SER A 2 18.09 -24.92 -5.29
C SER A 2 16.84 -24.21 -4.77
N SER A 3 16.45 -24.50 -3.51
CA SER A 3 15.31 -23.83 -2.88
C SER A 3 15.46 -22.32 -2.86
N GLN A 4 16.68 -21.82 -2.62
CA GLN A 4 16.96 -20.39 -2.61
C GLN A 4 16.76 -19.76 -4.00
N GLN A 5 17.15 -20.44 -5.04
CA GLN A 5 16.93 -19.98 -6.42
C GLN A 5 15.45 -19.92 -6.76
N ILE A 6 14.67 -20.92 -6.36
CA ILE A 6 13.22 -20.95 -6.56
C ILE A 6 12.57 -19.77 -5.87
N ILE A 7 12.94 -19.49 -4.61
CA ILE A 7 12.42 -18.37 -3.84
C ILE A 7 12.76 -17.05 -4.53
N THR A 8 14.00 -16.87 -4.98
CA THR A 8 14.42 -15.65 -5.68
C THR A 8 13.60 -15.43 -6.95
N VAL A 9 13.38 -16.48 -7.75
CA VAL A 9 12.58 -16.40 -8.97
C VAL A 9 11.12 -16.08 -8.64
N ALA A 10 10.55 -16.67 -7.59
CA ALA A 10 9.18 -16.42 -7.17
C ALA A 10 9.00 -14.94 -6.77
N TYR A 11 9.91 -14.39 -5.99
CA TYR A 11 9.87 -12.97 -5.63
C TYR A 11 9.98 -12.07 -6.87
N ALA A 12 10.88 -12.39 -7.78
CA ALA A 12 11.11 -11.57 -8.98
C ALA A 12 9.92 -11.60 -9.96
N LEU A 13 9.26 -12.74 -10.12
CA LEU A 13 8.23 -12.90 -11.15
C LEU A 13 6.81 -12.73 -10.61
N ILE A 14 6.55 -13.13 -9.37
CA ILE A 14 5.20 -13.17 -8.82
C ILE A 14 4.96 -11.99 -7.91
N LEU A 15 5.75 -11.85 -6.85
CA LEU A 15 5.53 -10.79 -5.86
C LEU A 15 5.77 -9.41 -6.44
N SER A 16 6.74 -9.25 -7.32
CA SER A 16 6.99 -7.97 -7.99
C SER A 16 5.79 -7.51 -8.82
N ARG A 17 5.08 -8.42 -9.46
CA ARG A 17 3.88 -8.11 -10.25
C ARG A 17 2.70 -7.76 -9.37
N ILE A 18 2.53 -8.45 -8.25
CA ILE A 18 1.45 -8.17 -7.30
C ILE A 18 1.67 -6.81 -6.64
N THR A 19 2.90 -6.50 -6.24
CA THR A 19 3.21 -5.23 -5.57
C THR A 19 3.36 -4.06 -6.54
N TYR A 20 3.47 -4.31 -7.85
CA TYR A 20 3.59 -3.25 -8.84
C TYR A 20 2.35 -2.34 -8.81
N ALA A 21 2.59 -1.06 -8.57
CA ALA A 21 1.55 -0.04 -8.49
C ALA A 21 0.41 -0.39 -7.51
N LEU A 22 0.67 -1.24 -6.51
CA LEU A 22 -0.31 -1.66 -5.52
C LEU A 22 -1.03 -0.48 -4.84
N PRO A 23 -0.36 0.64 -4.49
CA PRO A 23 -1.06 1.81 -3.95
C PRO A 23 -2.13 2.37 -4.89
N ALA A 24 -1.96 2.22 -6.21
CA ALA A 24 -2.91 2.75 -7.18
C ALA A 24 -4.19 1.90 -7.27
N TRP A 25 -4.07 0.56 -7.21
CA TRP A 25 -5.22 -0.33 -7.41
C TRP A 25 -5.68 -1.07 -6.17
N GLY A 26 -4.83 -1.17 -5.14
CA GLY A 26 -5.11 -2.01 -3.97
C GLY A 26 -6.34 -1.61 -3.18
N GLY A 27 -6.63 -0.31 -3.10
CA GLY A 27 -7.78 0.20 -2.36
C GLY A 27 -9.13 -0.13 -3.00
N PHE A 28 -9.14 -0.56 -4.26
CA PHE A 28 -10.36 -0.87 -5.00
C PHE A 28 -10.69 -2.37 -5.04
N LEU A 29 -9.89 -3.20 -4.36
CA LEU A 29 -10.13 -4.64 -4.31
C LEU A 29 -11.36 -4.96 -3.47
N SER A 30 -12.22 -5.87 -3.98
CA SER A 30 -13.32 -6.42 -3.22
C SER A 30 -12.81 -7.47 -2.22
N ALA A 31 -13.62 -7.76 -1.20
CA ALA A 31 -13.27 -8.79 -0.21
C ALA A 31 -13.01 -10.15 -0.86
N ALA A 32 -13.80 -10.51 -1.89
CA ALA A 32 -13.62 -11.76 -2.61
C ALA A 32 -12.27 -11.83 -3.32
N LEU A 33 -11.84 -10.74 -3.94
CA LEU A 33 -10.53 -10.67 -4.61
C LEU A 33 -9.37 -10.72 -3.60
N ILE A 34 -9.53 -10.05 -2.48
CA ILE A 34 -8.54 -10.10 -1.38
C ILE A 34 -8.39 -11.54 -0.89
N ASP A 35 -9.48 -12.25 -0.67
CA ASP A 35 -9.45 -13.64 -0.23
C ASP A 35 -8.77 -14.55 -1.25
N LYS A 36 -9.02 -14.34 -2.54
CA LYS A 36 -8.36 -15.10 -3.61
C LYS A 36 -6.85 -14.90 -3.62
N ILE A 37 -6.39 -13.67 -3.49
CA ILE A 37 -4.97 -13.36 -3.47
C ILE A 37 -4.31 -13.92 -2.21
N ASN A 38 -4.97 -13.82 -1.05
CA ASN A 38 -4.47 -14.39 0.19
C ASN A 38 -4.37 -15.92 0.11
N ALA A 39 -5.33 -16.57 -0.51
CA ALA A 39 -5.28 -18.02 -0.73
C ALA A 39 -4.13 -18.42 -1.67
N PHE A 40 -3.85 -17.58 -2.67
CA PHE A 40 -2.71 -17.77 -3.57
C PHE A 40 -1.38 -17.69 -2.81
N PHE A 41 -1.20 -16.72 -1.93
CA PHE A 41 -0.01 -16.63 -1.09
C PHE A 41 0.16 -17.85 -0.19
N LYS A 42 -0.92 -18.34 0.40
CA LYS A 42 -0.87 -19.56 1.22
C LYS A 42 -0.41 -20.77 0.41
N ARG A 43 -0.88 -20.89 -0.83
CA ARG A 43 -0.43 -21.97 -1.73
C ARG A 43 1.05 -21.83 -2.09
N LEU A 44 1.53 -20.63 -2.36
CA LEU A 44 2.95 -20.39 -2.65
C LEU A 44 3.83 -20.82 -1.48
N LYS A 45 3.43 -20.46 -0.26
CA LYS A 45 4.17 -20.88 0.94
C LYS A 45 4.13 -22.38 1.12
N ARG A 46 2.97 -23.00 0.93
CA ARG A 46 2.79 -24.46 1.06
C ARG A 46 3.66 -25.23 0.10
N PHE A 47 3.85 -24.74 -1.12
CA PHE A 47 4.71 -25.38 -2.12
C PHE A 47 6.18 -25.00 -2.00
N GLY A 48 6.55 -24.16 -1.05
CA GLY A 48 7.94 -23.78 -0.80
C GLY A 48 8.49 -22.71 -1.72
N TYR A 49 7.64 -22.02 -2.50
CA TYR A 49 8.08 -20.94 -3.38
C TYR A 49 8.38 -19.64 -2.66
N ILE A 50 7.80 -19.43 -1.48
CA ILE A 50 8.07 -18.26 -0.63
C ILE A 50 8.28 -18.72 0.81
N ASN A 51 9.06 -17.95 1.57
CA ASN A 51 9.36 -18.24 2.97
C ASN A 51 8.30 -17.70 3.94
N THR A 52 7.68 -16.57 3.58
CA THR A 52 6.77 -15.84 4.46
C THR A 52 5.38 -15.83 3.84
N CYS A 53 4.36 -16.04 4.66
CA CYS A 53 2.98 -15.90 4.22
C CYS A 53 2.57 -14.43 4.31
N TYR A 54 2.28 -13.83 3.17
CA TYR A 54 1.83 -12.45 3.08
C TYR A 54 0.31 -12.38 3.04
N THR A 55 -0.25 -11.28 3.55
CA THR A 55 -1.63 -10.90 3.31
C THR A 55 -1.66 -9.65 2.45
N VAL A 56 -2.69 -9.51 1.61
CA VAL A 56 -2.82 -8.34 0.74
C VAL A 56 -2.93 -7.06 1.55
N SER A 57 -3.68 -7.10 2.67
CA SER A 57 -3.85 -5.92 3.52
C SER A 57 -2.53 -5.39 4.07
N GLU A 58 -1.65 -6.29 4.53
CA GLU A 58 -0.31 -5.91 5.00
C GLU A 58 0.53 -5.31 3.88
N LEU A 59 0.49 -5.90 2.68
CA LEU A 59 1.23 -5.40 1.53
C LEU A 59 0.73 -4.01 1.11
N ILE A 60 -0.58 -3.80 1.10
CA ILE A 60 -1.16 -2.49 0.77
C ILE A 60 -0.68 -1.43 1.76
N VAL A 61 -0.76 -1.70 3.06
CA VAL A 61 -0.33 -0.74 4.09
C VAL A 61 1.17 -0.44 3.93
N SER A 62 1.99 -1.44 3.74
CA SER A 62 3.43 -1.28 3.58
C SER A 62 3.78 -0.45 2.33
N CYS A 63 3.19 -0.78 1.19
CA CYS A 63 3.43 -0.05 -0.06
C CYS A 63 2.90 1.38 0.01
N ASP A 64 1.73 1.59 0.60
CA ASP A 64 1.15 2.92 0.79
C ASP A 64 2.05 3.78 1.66
N HIS A 65 2.54 3.24 2.77
CA HIS A 65 3.42 3.95 3.69
C HIS A 65 4.70 4.39 2.99
N ASP A 66 5.33 3.48 2.26
CA ASP A 66 6.56 3.78 1.53
C ASP A 66 6.35 4.89 0.48
N LEU A 67 5.29 4.77 -0.31
CA LEU A 67 4.99 5.76 -1.35
C LEU A 67 4.59 7.09 -0.74
N PHE A 68 3.77 7.09 0.31
CA PHE A 68 3.35 8.31 0.99
C PHE A 68 4.54 9.05 1.60
N THR A 69 5.46 8.32 2.24
CA THR A 69 6.69 8.90 2.80
C THR A 69 7.53 9.57 1.71
N LYS A 70 7.66 8.93 0.55
CA LYS A 70 8.36 9.53 -0.59
C LYS A 70 7.63 10.75 -1.16
N ALA A 71 6.31 10.68 -1.23
CA ALA A 71 5.48 11.77 -1.77
C ALA A 71 5.50 13.02 -0.90
N THR A 72 5.77 12.90 0.40
CA THR A 72 5.91 14.08 1.28
C THR A 72 7.18 14.87 0.99
N GLY A 73 8.17 14.29 0.29
CA GLY A 73 9.39 14.97 -0.10
C GLY A 73 9.21 15.89 -1.30
N TYR A 74 9.88 17.05 -1.29
CA TYR A 74 9.91 17.94 -2.44
C TYR A 74 10.56 17.24 -3.64
N GLY A 75 10.01 17.49 -4.82
CA GLY A 75 10.53 16.89 -6.05
C GLY A 75 9.91 15.56 -6.44
N HIS A 76 9.13 14.94 -5.56
CA HIS A 76 8.36 13.76 -5.94
C HIS A 76 7.16 14.15 -6.82
N CYS A 77 6.87 13.35 -7.84
CA CYS A 77 5.81 13.67 -8.80
C CYS A 77 4.41 13.76 -8.16
N LEU A 78 4.18 13.10 -7.03
CA LEU A 78 2.90 13.13 -6.32
C LEU A 78 2.82 14.25 -5.27
N HIS A 79 3.91 14.95 -5.01
CA HIS A 79 3.94 15.96 -3.95
C HIS A 79 2.88 17.06 -4.17
N HIS A 80 2.66 17.47 -5.40
CA HIS A 80 1.68 18.50 -5.75
C HIS A 80 0.23 18.08 -5.52
N LEU A 81 -0.04 16.80 -5.36
CA LEU A 81 -1.38 16.27 -5.08
C LEU A 81 -1.72 16.32 -3.59
N LEU A 82 -0.74 16.54 -2.73
CA LEU A 82 -0.97 16.63 -1.29
C LEU A 82 -1.67 17.95 -0.94
N PRO A 83 -2.60 17.95 0.05
CA PRO A 83 -3.27 19.16 0.47
C PRO A 83 -2.33 20.10 1.21
N ALA A 84 -2.83 21.31 1.51
CA ALA A 84 -2.08 22.29 2.30
C ALA A 84 -1.81 21.74 3.70
N THR A 85 -0.68 22.17 4.29
CA THR A 85 -0.35 21.84 5.68
C THR A 85 -1.21 22.66 6.64
N LEU A 86 -1.58 22.04 7.77
CA LEU A 86 -2.31 22.73 8.83
C LEU A 86 -1.33 23.32 9.85
N PRO A 87 -1.64 24.51 10.43
CA PRO A 87 -0.87 25.02 11.55
C PRO A 87 -0.99 24.08 12.75
N ALA A 88 0.16 23.78 13.39
CA ALA A 88 0.26 22.74 14.42
C ALA A 88 -0.16 23.16 15.83
N ASP A 89 -0.59 24.41 16.05
CA ASP A 89 -0.57 25.05 17.36
C ASP A 89 -1.53 24.48 18.39
N HIS A 90 -2.63 23.81 18.00
CA HIS A 90 -3.63 23.32 18.96
C HIS A 90 -4.23 21.96 18.58
N LEU A 91 -3.60 21.23 17.67
CA LEU A 91 -4.14 19.98 17.18
C LEU A 91 -3.40 18.76 17.76
N ARG A 92 -4.13 17.66 17.91
CA ARG A 92 -3.53 16.38 18.28
C ARG A 92 -2.40 16.02 17.31
N PRO A 93 -1.22 15.59 17.80
CA PRO A 93 -0.14 15.18 16.92
C PRO A 93 -0.57 14.08 15.97
N ARG A 94 -0.19 14.20 14.71
CA ARG A 94 -0.43 13.23 13.66
C ARG A 94 0.87 12.92 12.93
N ASP A 95 0.89 11.79 12.23
CA ASP A 95 2.07 11.37 11.46
C ASP A 95 2.37 12.31 10.29
N HIS A 96 1.40 13.11 9.86
CA HIS A 96 1.61 14.10 8.80
C HIS A 96 0.89 15.41 9.15
N PRO A 97 1.42 16.56 8.66
CA PRO A 97 0.83 17.88 8.92
C PRO A 97 -0.26 18.27 7.91
N PHE A 98 -0.64 17.39 6.99
CA PHE A 98 -1.52 17.75 5.88
C PHE A 98 -2.99 17.81 6.30
N GLN A 99 -3.73 18.72 5.67
CA GLN A 99 -5.18 18.82 5.82
C GLN A 99 -5.84 17.57 5.20
N LEU A 100 -6.89 17.06 5.86
CA LEU A 100 -7.63 15.93 5.33
C LEU A 100 -8.63 16.38 4.28
N TYR A 101 -8.67 15.67 3.14
CA TYR A 101 -9.70 15.91 2.14
C TYR A 101 -11.04 15.36 2.62
N PRO A 102 -12.18 16.05 2.33
CA PRO A 102 -13.49 15.50 2.64
C PRO A 102 -13.75 14.24 1.80
N ALA A 103 -14.20 13.17 2.44
CA ALA A 103 -14.51 11.92 1.77
C ALA A 103 -15.94 11.96 1.25
N ILE A 104 -16.13 12.35 -0.02
CA ILE A 104 -17.44 12.56 -0.62
C ILE A 104 -18.07 11.23 -1.06
N THR A 105 -17.26 10.30 -1.59
CA THR A 105 -17.72 8.98 -2.04
C THR A 105 -16.77 7.89 -1.54
N ASP A 106 -17.26 6.63 -1.51
CA ASP A 106 -16.42 5.49 -1.14
C ASP A 106 -15.25 5.28 -2.10
N LEU A 107 -15.47 5.48 -3.39
CA LEU A 107 -14.40 5.35 -4.39
C LEU A 107 -13.31 6.40 -4.16
N TYR A 108 -13.70 7.64 -3.89
CA TYR A 108 -12.76 8.72 -3.60
C TYR A 108 -11.95 8.41 -2.35
N LYS A 109 -12.61 7.90 -1.29
CA LYS A 109 -11.97 7.52 -0.04
C LYS A 109 -10.96 6.39 -0.22
N ARG A 110 -11.17 5.51 -1.20
CA ARG A 110 -10.28 4.40 -1.51
C ARG A 110 -9.09 4.78 -2.39
N SER A 111 -9.09 5.99 -2.97
CA SER A 111 -7.94 6.46 -3.75
C SER A 111 -6.71 6.62 -2.87
N PHE A 112 -5.52 6.49 -3.47
CA PHE A 112 -4.26 6.43 -2.72
C PHE A 112 -4.05 7.63 -1.80
N ILE A 113 -4.18 8.85 -2.33
CA ILE A 113 -3.89 10.06 -1.54
C ILE A 113 -4.85 10.19 -0.36
N VAL A 114 -6.15 10.08 -0.60
CA VAL A 114 -7.16 10.21 0.46
C VAL A 114 -7.02 9.09 1.49
N ARG A 115 -6.85 7.85 1.03
CA ARG A 115 -6.64 6.70 1.90
C ARG A 115 -5.43 6.88 2.80
N SER A 116 -4.30 7.33 2.24
CA SER A 116 -3.06 7.54 2.99
C SER A 116 -3.19 8.67 4.01
N LEU A 117 -3.85 9.77 3.65
CA LEU A 117 -4.09 10.88 4.58
C LEU A 117 -4.87 10.43 5.83
N TYR A 118 -5.86 9.55 5.66
CA TYR A 118 -6.65 9.04 6.79
C TYR A 118 -5.95 7.93 7.55
N ASN A 119 -5.20 7.06 6.87
CA ASN A 119 -4.55 5.90 7.51
C ASN A 119 -3.31 6.29 8.31
N PHE A 120 -2.60 7.33 7.92
CA PHE A 120 -1.34 7.75 8.57
C PHE A 120 -1.52 9.01 9.42
N THR A 121 -2.68 9.17 10.00
CA THR A 121 -2.96 10.25 10.96
C THR A 121 -2.53 9.92 12.39
#